data_a5d75ed8f65779fb6311f4cc5e754631
#
_entry.id   a5d75ed8f65779fb6311f4cc5e754631
#
_cell.length_a   1.000
_cell.length_b   1.000
_cell.length_c   1.000
_cell.angle_alpha   90.00
_cell.angle_beta   90.00
_cell.angle_gamma   90.00
#
_symmetry.space_group_name_H-M   'P 1'
#
loop_
_entity.id
_entity.type
_entity.pdbx_description
1 polymer ?
#
loop_
_entity_poly.entity_id
_entity_poly.type
_entity_poly.pdbx_seq_one_letter_code
_entity_poly.pdbx_strand_id
1 'polypeptide(L)'
;MTGFEGSFLGATDKISPLAIMECKICWTPYDPTEGDDYRQIEPGTPFTALPEDWSCPNCGAAQEQFMVLEDPGSEAVQEAAQIAALTEKLVADFTEVWHSTMRDVPLVNKALRVEAVGFRKHDGRVMGVLVSPWFMNLVLLPDGDDWSDLVTGAKEVIAFPSGDYEFIHNTREMTGGYKACSLFSPMGDFTSHKDAIDVARAVMDAIFSPEHRAETDRAADIRAAREAELTALTEVEVEDEAVPILDPAPSRRAVISGGVAAPDGAA
;
A
#
# COMPACT_ATOMS: atom_id res chain seq x y z
N MET A 1 -25.96 31.78 -3.22
CA MET A 1 -25.58 31.72 -1.79
C MET A 1 -24.61 30.57 -1.64
N THR A 2 -23.35 30.90 -1.39
CA THR A 2 -22.33 29.88 -1.14
C THR A 2 -22.63 29.29 0.25
N GLY A 3 -23.14 28.06 0.28
CA GLY A 3 -23.32 27.34 1.54
C GLY A 3 -21.96 27.14 2.23
N PHE A 4 -21.90 27.41 3.50
CA PHE A 4 -20.75 27.13 4.34
C PHE A 4 -20.46 25.62 4.28
N GLU A 5 -19.22 25.23 4.04
CA GLU A 5 -18.79 23.82 4.12
C GLU A 5 -19.22 23.26 5.50
N GLY A 6 -19.95 22.16 5.52
CA GLY A 6 -20.52 21.57 6.73
C GLY A 6 -21.97 21.98 7.00
N SER A 7 -22.58 22.87 6.22
CA SER A 7 -23.99 23.19 6.38
C SER A 7 -24.86 22.07 5.79
N PHE A 8 -25.70 21.45 6.64
CA PHE A 8 -26.66 20.44 6.23
C PHE A 8 -27.70 20.97 5.21
N LEU A 9 -28.23 22.19 5.41
CA LEU A 9 -29.23 22.87 4.56
C LEU A 9 -30.37 21.96 4.07
N GLY A 10 -30.73 20.94 4.85
CA GLY A 10 -31.75 19.96 4.49
C GLY A 10 -31.32 18.87 3.49
N ALA A 11 -30.04 18.79 3.11
CA ALA A 11 -29.53 17.79 2.20
C ALA A 11 -29.23 16.45 2.93
N THR A 12 -30.25 15.66 3.15
CA THR A 12 -30.20 14.37 3.88
C THR A 12 -29.33 13.31 3.19
N ASP A 13 -29.10 13.45 1.89
CA ASP A 13 -28.28 12.58 1.07
C ASP A 13 -26.76 12.74 1.29
N LYS A 14 -26.36 13.79 2.03
CA LYS A 14 -24.93 14.12 2.26
C LYS A 14 -24.41 13.74 3.62
N ILE A 15 -25.25 13.24 4.50
CA ILE A 15 -24.88 12.84 5.85
C ILE A 15 -25.21 11.37 6.10
N SER A 16 -24.35 10.69 6.85
CA SER A 16 -24.59 9.31 7.21
C SER A 16 -25.63 9.20 8.36
N PRO A 17 -26.19 8.00 8.57
CA PRO A 17 -27.04 7.74 9.75
C PRO A 17 -26.35 7.97 11.10
N LEU A 18 -25.02 8.02 11.13
CA LEU A 18 -24.21 8.22 12.35
C LEU A 18 -23.75 9.68 12.53
N ALA A 19 -24.18 10.59 11.65
CA ALA A 19 -23.75 11.97 11.70
C ALA A 19 -24.19 12.66 13.00
N ILE A 20 -23.22 13.18 13.74
CA ILE A 20 -23.44 14.04 14.90
C ILE A 20 -23.63 15.47 14.39
N MET A 21 -24.77 16.03 14.73
CA MET A 21 -25.17 17.36 14.23
C MET A 21 -25.11 18.38 15.34
N GLU A 22 -24.78 19.62 15.03
CA GLU A 22 -24.69 20.72 15.99
C GLU A 22 -25.59 21.89 15.60
N CYS A 23 -26.30 22.42 16.57
CA CYS A 23 -27.16 23.58 16.39
C CYS A 23 -26.31 24.85 16.17
N LYS A 24 -26.42 25.54 15.03
CA LYS A 24 -25.71 26.79 14.71
C LYS A 24 -26.06 27.98 15.62
N ILE A 25 -27.15 27.87 16.39
CA ILE A 25 -27.64 28.94 17.25
C ILE A 25 -27.08 28.85 18.67
N CYS A 26 -27.05 27.65 19.25
CA CYS A 26 -26.68 27.48 20.64
C CYS A 26 -25.60 26.39 20.88
N TRP A 27 -25.08 25.81 19.81
CA TRP A 27 -23.99 24.81 19.82
C TRP A 27 -24.34 23.51 20.57
N THR A 28 -25.64 23.22 20.71
CA THR A 28 -26.08 21.96 21.31
C THR A 28 -25.97 20.86 20.27
N PRO A 29 -25.24 19.77 20.56
CA PRO A 29 -25.15 18.63 19.67
C PRO A 29 -26.42 17.76 19.73
N TYR A 30 -26.67 17.07 18.63
CA TYR A 30 -27.53 15.91 18.54
C TYR A 30 -26.67 14.72 18.13
N ASP A 31 -26.56 13.73 19.02
CA ASP A 31 -25.84 12.49 18.75
C ASP A 31 -26.87 11.37 18.55
N PRO A 32 -26.89 10.72 17.37
CA PRO A 32 -27.79 9.59 17.11
C PRO A 32 -27.67 8.45 18.14
N THR A 33 -26.45 8.24 18.70
CA THR A 33 -26.25 7.16 19.68
C THR A 33 -26.89 7.42 21.02
N GLU A 34 -27.09 8.67 21.38
CA GLU A 34 -27.72 9.11 22.63
C GLU A 34 -29.23 9.37 22.46
N GLY A 35 -29.64 9.81 21.25
CA GLY A 35 -31.02 10.26 21.01
C GLY A 35 -31.34 11.60 21.66
N ASP A 36 -32.61 11.83 22.01
CA ASP A 36 -33.08 13.03 22.73
C ASP A 36 -34.22 12.69 23.68
N ASP A 37 -33.89 12.42 24.94
CA ASP A 37 -34.84 12.06 25.98
C ASP A 37 -35.92 13.13 26.20
N TYR A 38 -35.53 14.42 26.05
CA TYR A 38 -36.46 15.52 26.26
C TYR A 38 -37.56 15.58 25.17
N ARG A 39 -37.22 15.21 23.95
CA ARG A 39 -38.14 15.13 22.80
C ARG A 39 -38.62 13.70 22.53
N GLN A 40 -38.32 12.77 23.41
CA GLN A 40 -38.71 11.35 23.28
C GLN A 40 -38.21 10.68 22.00
N ILE A 41 -36.96 11.00 21.59
CA ILE A 41 -36.27 10.36 20.48
C ILE A 41 -35.41 9.23 21.04
N GLU A 42 -35.67 8.01 20.60
CA GLU A 42 -34.93 6.82 21.02
C GLU A 42 -33.46 6.87 20.56
N PRO A 43 -32.52 6.35 21.41
CA PRO A 43 -31.15 6.12 20.99
C PRO A 43 -31.07 5.28 19.71
N GLY A 44 -30.16 5.64 18.81
CA GLY A 44 -30.02 5.01 17.49
C GLY A 44 -30.83 5.68 16.40
N THR A 45 -31.57 6.77 16.68
CA THR A 45 -32.35 7.50 15.67
C THR A 45 -31.43 8.44 14.88
N PRO A 46 -31.23 8.25 13.55
CA PRO A 46 -30.47 9.17 12.74
C PRO A 46 -31.08 10.59 12.71
N PHE A 47 -30.25 11.62 12.58
CA PHE A 47 -30.75 13.00 12.45
C PHE A 47 -31.72 13.15 11.27
N THR A 48 -31.50 12.45 10.17
CA THR A 48 -32.35 12.43 8.98
C THR A 48 -33.70 11.75 9.18
N ALA A 49 -33.86 10.97 10.25
CA ALA A 49 -35.10 10.28 10.61
C ALA A 49 -35.88 10.96 11.72
N LEU A 50 -35.43 12.11 12.21
CA LEU A 50 -36.12 12.90 13.20
C LEU A 50 -37.49 13.40 12.68
N PRO A 51 -38.52 13.50 13.53
CA PRO A 51 -39.80 14.08 13.14
C PRO A 51 -39.64 15.50 12.56
N GLU A 52 -40.48 15.86 11.61
CA GLU A 52 -40.43 17.20 10.95
C GLU A 52 -40.62 18.36 11.93
N ASP A 53 -41.34 18.14 13.03
CA ASP A 53 -41.58 19.11 14.09
C ASP A 53 -40.53 19.10 15.19
N TRP A 54 -39.52 18.22 15.09
CA TRP A 54 -38.42 18.20 16.05
C TRP A 54 -37.62 19.51 15.96
N SER A 55 -37.20 20.00 17.07
CA SER A 55 -36.40 21.23 17.18
C SER A 55 -35.38 21.09 18.30
N CYS A 56 -34.33 21.89 18.23
CA CYS A 56 -33.25 21.89 19.22
C CYS A 56 -33.79 21.88 20.66
N PRO A 57 -33.43 20.92 21.50
CA PRO A 57 -33.95 20.83 22.87
C PRO A 57 -33.56 22.02 23.74
N ASN A 58 -32.48 22.72 23.41
CA ASN A 58 -31.96 23.84 24.18
C ASN A 58 -32.56 25.21 23.74
N CYS A 59 -32.66 25.47 22.43
CA CYS A 59 -33.06 26.80 21.95
C CYS A 59 -34.30 26.80 21.03
N GLY A 60 -34.83 25.64 20.67
CA GLY A 60 -36.00 25.51 19.79
C GLY A 60 -35.75 25.80 18.33
N ALA A 61 -34.50 25.89 17.90
CA ALA A 61 -34.14 26.08 16.48
C ALA A 61 -34.56 24.87 15.66
N ALA A 62 -35.06 25.09 14.44
CA ALA A 62 -35.46 24.03 13.52
C ALA A 62 -34.25 23.23 12.99
N GLN A 63 -34.51 22.05 12.43
CA GLN A 63 -33.48 21.12 11.92
C GLN A 63 -32.54 21.78 10.90
N GLU A 64 -33.02 22.65 10.05
CA GLU A 64 -32.24 23.37 9.04
C GLU A 64 -31.16 24.28 9.65
N GLN A 65 -31.27 24.58 10.95
CA GLN A 65 -30.27 25.35 11.68
C GLN A 65 -29.15 24.48 12.24
N PHE A 66 -29.11 23.20 11.89
CA PHE A 66 -28.01 22.31 12.27
C PHE A 66 -26.93 22.23 11.19
N MET A 67 -25.74 21.90 11.59
CA MET A 67 -24.60 21.62 10.73
C MET A 67 -23.95 20.32 11.19
N VAL A 68 -23.19 19.67 10.33
CA VAL A 68 -22.41 18.49 10.68
C VAL A 68 -21.28 18.91 11.61
N LEU A 69 -21.26 18.33 12.82
CA LEU A 69 -20.16 18.44 13.77
C LEU A 69 -19.11 17.36 13.44
N GLU A 70 -19.59 16.12 13.32
CA GLU A 70 -18.77 14.95 12.99
C GLU A 70 -19.65 13.93 12.25
N ASP A 71 -19.09 13.24 11.26
CA ASP A 71 -19.79 12.18 10.54
C ASP A 71 -18.93 10.90 10.46
N PRO A 72 -18.90 10.09 11.52
CA PRO A 72 -18.12 8.86 11.57
C PRO A 72 -18.58 7.80 10.56
N GLY A 73 -19.80 7.92 10.03
CA GLY A 73 -20.36 7.02 9.02
C GLY A 73 -20.08 7.45 7.58
N SER A 74 -19.48 8.61 7.34
CA SER A 74 -19.19 9.06 5.99
C SER A 74 -18.14 8.19 5.30
N GLU A 75 -18.29 8.00 3.97
CA GLU A 75 -17.32 7.22 3.16
C GLU A 75 -15.88 7.70 3.38
N ALA A 76 -15.67 9.02 3.43
CA ALA A 76 -14.34 9.60 3.61
C ALA A 76 -13.72 9.24 4.97
N VAL A 77 -14.51 9.25 6.04
CA VAL A 77 -14.02 8.88 7.38
C VAL A 77 -13.75 7.38 7.47
N GLN A 78 -14.62 6.55 6.90
CA GLN A 78 -14.43 5.11 6.85
C GLN A 78 -13.19 4.74 6.01
N GLU A 79 -13.00 5.38 4.86
CA GLU A 79 -11.81 5.21 4.03
C GLU A 79 -10.54 5.61 4.79
N ALA A 80 -10.54 6.78 5.43
CA ALA A 80 -9.40 7.23 6.22
C ALA A 80 -9.08 6.26 7.38
N ALA A 81 -10.09 5.74 8.07
CA ALA A 81 -9.92 4.76 9.13
C ALA A 81 -9.34 3.42 8.60
N GLN A 82 -9.81 2.97 7.43
CA GLN A 82 -9.28 1.77 6.79
C GLN A 82 -7.80 1.94 6.39
N ILE A 83 -7.46 3.07 5.75
CA ILE A 83 -6.08 3.40 5.39
C ILE A 83 -5.20 3.47 6.63
N ALA A 84 -5.67 4.13 7.71
CA ALA A 84 -4.94 4.21 8.96
C ALA A 84 -4.66 2.82 9.56
N ALA A 85 -5.66 1.95 9.62
CA ALA A 85 -5.49 0.59 10.14
C ALA A 85 -4.49 -0.26 9.34
N LEU A 86 -4.47 -0.14 8.00
CA LEU A 86 -3.51 -0.82 7.14
C LEU A 86 -2.09 -0.27 7.35
N THR A 87 -1.94 1.04 7.40
CA THR A 87 -0.64 1.70 7.56
C THR A 87 -0.05 1.51 8.96
N GLU A 88 -0.87 1.46 10.01
CA GLU A 88 -0.44 1.13 11.37
C GLU A 88 0.19 -0.27 11.44
N LYS A 89 -0.45 -1.27 10.83
CA LYS A 89 0.10 -2.64 10.74
C LYS A 89 1.43 -2.65 9.99
N LEU A 90 1.51 -1.97 8.85
CA LEU A 90 2.73 -1.87 8.05
C LEU A 90 3.87 -1.21 8.86
N VAL A 91 3.61 -0.08 9.51
CA VAL A 91 4.61 0.62 10.33
C VAL A 91 5.05 -0.22 11.52
N ALA A 92 4.12 -0.87 12.21
CA ALA A 92 4.43 -1.75 13.34
C ALA A 92 5.34 -2.90 12.93
N ASP A 93 5.02 -3.60 11.83
CA ASP A 93 5.80 -4.71 11.29
C ASP A 93 7.23 -4.31 10.93
N PHE A 94 7.41 -3.19 10.22
CA PHE A 94 8.74 -2.71 9.88
C PHE A 94 9.50 -2.06 11.06
N THR A 95 8.79 -1.56 12.05
CA THR A 95 9.39 -1.12 13.32
C THR A 95 9.94 -2.30 14.12
N GLU A 96 9.25 -3.44 14.11
CA GLU A 96 9.76 -4.67 14.69
C GLU A 96 11.03 -5.16 13.97
N VAL A 97 11.05 -5.16 12.64
CA VAL A 97 12.27 -5.46 11.86
C VAL A 97 13.42 -4.53 12.21
N TRP A 98 13.13 -3.23 12.39
CA TRP A 98 14.12 -2.27 12.81
C TRP A 98 14.76 -2.66 14.15
N HIS A 99 13.95 -3.00 15.14
CA HIS A 99 14.42 -3.31 16.48
C HIS A 99 15.07 -4.69 16.59
N SER A 100 14.56 -5.69 15.85
CA SER A 100 15.03 -7.08 15.96
C SER A 100 16.24 -7.39 15.08
N THR A 101 16.32 -6.83 13.87
CA THR A 101 17.26 -7.29 12.84
C THR A 101 18.14 -6.19 12.28
N MET A 102 17.59 -4.98 12.03
CA MET A 102 18.28 -3.96 11.23
C MET A 102 19.10 -2.96 12.05
N ARG A 103 18.86 -2.85 13.36
CA ARG A 103 19.43 -1.81 14.21
C ARG A 103 20.96 -1.76 14.21
N ASP A 104 21.61 -2.93 14.09
CA ASP A 104 23.06 -3.07 14.17
C ASP A 104 23.74 -3.19 12.79
N VAL A 105 22.95 -3.10 11.72
CA VAL A 105 23.48 -3.12 10.35
C VAL A 105 24.19 -1.79 10.04
N PRO A 106 25.45 -1.81 9.55
CA PRO A 106 26.24 -0.57 9.34
C PRO A 106 25.66 0.40 8.31
N LEU A 107 24.84 -0.08 7.36
CA LEU A 107 24.31 0.72 6.26
C LEU A 107 23.01 1.47 6.59
N VAL A 108 22.49 1.32 7.82
CA VAL A 108 21.26 1.97 8.22
C VAL A 108 21.48 3.41 8.65
N ASN A 109 20.56 4.27 8.27
CA ASN A 109 20.57 5.67 8.70
C ASN A 109 19.77 5.83 10.01
N LYS A 110 20.50 5.94 11.14
CA LYS A 110 19.89 6.03 12.48
C LYS A 110 19.16 7.36 12.76
N ALA A 111 19.29 8.36 11.88
CA ALA A 111 18.49 9.60 11.96
C ALA A 111 17.06 9.42 11.49
N LEU A 112 16.78 8.30 10.80
CA LEU A 112 15.46 7.98 10.25
C LEU A 112 14.69 7.01 11.17
N ARG A 113 13.38 7.02 11.04
CA ARG A 113 12.45 6.07 11.66
C ARG A 113 11.51 5.48 10.61
N VAL A 114 10.77 4.45 10.98
CA VAL A 114 9.74 3.88 10.12
C VAL A 114 8.53 4.80 10.15
N GLU A 115 8.09 5.25 8.97
CA GLU A 115 6.91 6.11 8.82
C GLU A 115 6.21 5.85 7.48
N ALA A 116 4.88 5.78 7.50
CA ALA A 116 4.02 5.71 6.32
C ALA A 116 3.63 7.12 5.87
N VAL A 117 3.84 7.44 4.58
CA VAL A 117 3.68 8.80 4.05
C VAL A 117 2.72 8.80 2.86
N GLY A 118 1.72 9.66 2.90
CA GLY A 118 0.85 9.96 1.76
C GLY A 118 -0.03 8.80 1.31
N PHE A 119 -0.33 7.84 2.17
CA PHE A 119 -1.18 6.70 1.83
C PHE A 119 -2.60 7.15 1.46
N ARG A 120 -3.10 6.65 0.34
CA ARG A 120 -4.43 6.94 -0.21
C ARG A 120 -4.91 5.81 -1.10
N LYS A 121 -6.21 5.74 -1.36
CA LYS A 121 -6.78 4.82 -2.35
C LYS A 121 -6.47 5.26 -3.77
N HIS A 122 -6.12 4.30 -4.61
CA HIS A 122 -5.93 4.46 -6.06
C HIS A 122 -6.14 3.12 -6.76
N ASP A 123 -7.01 3.07 -7.76
CA ASP A 123 -7.33 1.89 -8.57
C ASP A 123 -7.60 0.62 -7.74
N GLY A 124 -8.47 0.72 -6.70
CA GLY A 124 -8.83 -0.41 -5.84
C GLY A 124 -7.68 -0.92 -4.96
N ARG A 125 -6.67 -0.09 -4.71
CA ARG A 125 -5.52 -0.39 -3.85
C ARG A 125 -5.24 0.78 -2.93
N VAL A 126 -4.64 0.51 -1.78
CA VAL A 126 -4.11 1.56 -0.90
C VAL A 126 -2.62 1.71 -1.20
N MET A 127 -2.18 2.90 -1.59
CA MET A 127 -0.80 3.16 -1.96
C MET A 127 -0.20 4.34 -1.20
N GLY A 128 1.10 4.28 -0.97
CA GLY A 128 1.87 5.34 -0.33
C GLY A 128 3.34 5.00 -0.26
N VAL A 129 4.12 5.85 0.38
CA VAL A 129 5.55 5.63 0.57
C VAL A 129 5.84 5.18 2.00
N LEU A 130 6.56 4.07 2.14
CA LEU A 130 7.13 3.64 3.41
C LEU A 130 8.57 4.11 3.51
N VAL A 131 8.85 4.98 4.46
CA VAL A 131 10.19 5.41 4.83
C VAL A 131 10.70 4.55 5.96
N SER A 132 11.94 4.08 5.87
CA SER A 132 12.62 3.33 6.92
C SER A 132 14.09 3.76 7.03
N PRO A 133 14.82 3.35 8.07
CA PRO A 133 16.26 3.62 8.19
C PRO A 133 17.13 3.01 7.09
N TRP A 134 16.66 2.05 6.29
CA TRP A 134 17.45 1.32 5.29
C TRP A 134 16.88 1.36 3.88
N PHE A 135 15.62 1.74 3.70
CA PHE A 135 15.02 1.99 2.39
C PHE A 135 13.89 3.02 2.45
N MET A 136 13.55 3.55 1.29
CA MET A 136 12.29 4.21 0.97
C MET A 136 11.65 3.47 -0.20
N ASN A 137 10.46 2.94 0.00
CA ASN A 137 9.72 2.17 -1.01
C ASN A 137 8.34 2.77 -1.26
N LEU A 138 7.92 2.78 -2.51
CA LEU A 138 6.52 2.89 -2.86
C LEU A 138 5.85 1.55 -2.55
N VAL A 139 4.76 1.57 -1.79
CA VAL A 139 4.07 0.37 -1.29
C VAL A 139 2.63 0.37 -1.75
N LEU A 140 2.14 -0.79 -2.18
CA LEU A 140 0.74 -1.07 -2.44
C LEU A 140 0.25 -2.10 -1.43
N LEU A 141 -0.91 -1.81 -0.85
CA LEU A 141 -1.65 -2.67 0.07
C LEU A 141 -3.01 -3.03 -0.54
N PRO A 142 -3.58 -4.19 -0.20
CA PRO A 142 -4.91 -4.57 -0.67
C PRO A 142 -5.99 -3.63 -0.09
N ASP A 143 -6.99 -3.29 -0.91
CA ASP A 143 -8.18 -2.57 -0.50
C ASP A 143 -9.38 -3.53 -0.46
N GLY A 144 -9.42 -4.39 0.56
CA GLY A 144 -10.44 -5.42 0.72
C GLY A 144 -10.17 -6.73 -0.02
N ASP A 145 -9.21 -6.78 -0.93
CA ASP A 145 -8.78 -8.01 -1.60
C ASP A 145 -7.91 -8.87 -0.67
N ASP A 146 -7.91 -10.18 -0.92
CA ASP A 146 -6.97 -11.10 -0.26
C ASP A 146 -5.71 -11.28 -1.14
N TRP A 147 -4.58 -10.82 -0.61
CA TRP A 147 -3.27 -10.99 -1.25
C TRP A 147 -2.40 -12.04 -0.53
N SER A 148 -3.00 -12.96 0.21
CA SER A 148 -2.28 -14.05 0.91
C SER A 148 -1.57 -15.00 -0.05
N ASP A 149 -2.10 -15.18 -1.27
CA ASP A 149 -1.57 -16.08 -2.29
C ASP A 149 -0.47 -15.45 -3.17
N LEU A 150 -0.01 -14.24 -2.86
CA LEU A 150 1.07 -13.61 -3.61
C LEU A 150 2.37 -14.43 -3.52
N VAL A 151 2.93 -14.76 -4.68
CA VAL A 151 4.24 -15.43 -4.75
C VAL A 151 5.32 -14.41 -4.41
N THR A 152 5.93 -14.54 -3.23
CA THR A 152 7.01 -13.65 -2.78
C THR A 152 8.16 -13.64 -3.77
N GLY A 153 8.62 -12.43 -4.16
CA GLY A 153 9.66 -12.23 -5.14
C GLY A 153 9.17 -12.14 -6.59
N ALA A 154 7.90 -12.47 -6.87
CA ALA A 154 7.32 -12.24 -8.20
C ALA A 154 7.30 -10.74 -8.51
N LYS A 155 7.44 -10.40 -9.78
CA LYS A 155 7.53 -9.03 -10.28
C LYS A 155 6.32 -8.68 -11.12
N GLU A 156 5.79 -7.49 -10.90
CA GLU A 156 4.69 -6.92 -11.65
C GLU A 156 5.02 -5.49 -12.05
N VAL A 157 4.75 -5.12 -13.29
CA VAL A 157 4.91 -3.74 -13.73
C VAL A 157 3.55 -3.06 -13.73
N ILE A 158 3.48 -1.93 -13.04
CA ILE A 158 2.26 -1.13 -12.90
C ILE A 158 2.52 0.24 -13.52
N ALA A 159 1.63 0.64 -14.43
CA ALA A 159 1.71 1.93 -15.10
C ALA A 159 1.10 3.04 -14.24
N PHE A 160 1.82 4.16 -14.13
CA PHE A 160 1.35 5.42 -13.54
C PHE A 160 1.50 6.55 -14.56
N PRO A 161 0.86 7.70 -14.37
CA PRO A 161 1.03 8.84 -15.26
C PRO A 161 2.49 9.25 -15.50
N SER A 162 3.35 9.13 -14.47
CA SER A 162 4.78 9.45 -14.55
C SER A 162 5.65 8.36 -15.17
N GLY A 163 5.13 7.17 -15.44
CA GLY A 163 5.88 6.05 -16.03
C GLY A 163 5.47 4.69 -15.50
N ASP A 164 6.21 3.67 -15.89
CA ASP A 164 6.02 2.28 -15.49
C ASP A 164 6.94 1.93 -14.33
N TYR A 165 6.39 1.31 -13.27
CA TYR A 165 7.13 0.94 -12.07
C TYR A 165 7.07 -0.57 -11.82
N GLU A 166 8.23 -1.20 -11.59
CA GLU A 166 8.33 -2.61 -11.25
C GLU A 166 8.13 -2.80 -9.74
N PHE A 167 7.07 -3.52 -9.38
CA PHE A 167 6.77 -3.90 -8.01
C PHE A 167 7.16 -5.35 -7.76
N ILE A 168 7.72 -5.62 -6.60
CA ILE A 168 8.04 -6.96 -6.10
C ILE A 168 6.97 -7.35 -5.08
N HIS A 169 6.40 -8.55 -5.26
CA HIS A 169 5.45 -9.12 -4.32
C HIS A 169 6.17 -9.58 -3.04
N ASN A 170 5.56 -9.29 -1.91
CA ASN A 170 6.07 -9.64 -0.60
C ASN A 170 4.93 -10.08 0.31
N THR A 171 5.26 -10.87 1.35
CA THR A 171 4.33 -11.28 2.39
C THR A 171 5.01 -11.16 3.74
N ARG A 172 4.29 -10.65 4.74
CA ARG A 172 4.77 -10.53 6.12
C ARG A 172 3.67 -10.94 7.08
N GLU A 173 4.05 -11.34 8.30
CA GLU A 173 3.12 -11.90 9.28
C GLU A 173 2.03 -10.91 9.71
N MET A 174 2.38 -9.66 10.02
CA MET A 174 1.41 -8.65 10.48
C MET A 174 0.75 -7.90 9.31
N THR A 175 1.51 -7.56 8.29
CA THR A 175 1.03 -6.79 7.14
C THR A 175 0.20 -7.64 6.18
N GLY A 176 0.51 -8.95 6.05
CA GLY A 176 -0.01 -9.81 4.99
C GLY A 176 0.72 -9.60 3.66
N GLY A 177 0.03 -9.84 2.56
CA GLY A 177 0.54 -9.61 1.20
C GLY A 177 0.61 -8.13 0.87
N TYR A 178 1.73 -7.69 0.28
CA TYR A 178 1.92 -6.33 -0.20
C TYR A 178 2.87 -6.31 -1.41
N LYS A 179 2.88 -5.22 -2.17
CA LYS A 179 3.80 -5.02 -3.29
C LYS A 179 4.66 -3.79 -3.02
N ALA A 180 5.95 -3.87 -3.34
CA ALA A 180 6.89 -2.78 -3.09
C ALA A 180 7.75 -2.48 -4.32
N CYS A 181 7.91 -1.20 -4.62
CA CYS A 181 8.87 -0.68 -5.60
C CYS A 181 9.93 0.14 -4.85
N SER A 182 11.21 -0.17 -5.06
CA SER A 182 12.30 0.53 -4.39
C SER A 182 12.51 1.91 -5.00
N LEU A 183 12.49 2.95 -4.15
CA LEU A 183 12.80 4.33 -4.54
C LEU A 183 14.23 4.69 -4.15
N PHE A 184 14.60 4.45 -2.89
CA PHE A 184 15.93 4.71 -2.36
C PHE A 184 16.41 3.55 -1.49
N SER A 185 17.63 3.07 -1.75
CA SER A 185 18.33 2.09 -0.92
C SER A 185 19.82 2.08 -1.29
N PRO A 186 20.74 2.34 -0.36
CA PRO A 186 20.55 2.71 1.05
C PRO A 186 20.07 4.16 1.25
N MET A 187 19.77 4.54 2.50
CA MET A 187 19.22 5.85 2.89
C MET A 187 20.30 6.85 3.38
N GLY A 188 21.55 6.64 3.01
CA GLY A 188 22.70 7.43 3.51
C GLY A 188 22.69 8.91 3.12
N ASP A 189 22.02 9.27 2.03
CA ASP A 189 21.99 10.64 1.50
C ASP A 189 21.04 11.57 2.28
N PHE A 190 20.14 11.01 3.10
CA PHE A 190 19.22 11.81 3.91
C PHE A 190 19.86 12.29 5.20
N THR A 191 19.93 13.60 5.38
CA THR A 191 20.55 14.21 6.57
C THR A 191 19.60 14.25 7.76
N SER A 192 18.29 14.27 7.51
CA SER A 192 17.27 14.26 8.56
C SER A 192 16.05 13.43 8.15
N HIS A 193 15.28 13.03 9.16
CA HIS A 193 14.01 12.37 8.91
C HIS A 193 13.02 13.24 8.13
N LYS A 194 13.01 14.55 8.42
CA LYS A 194 12.18 15.51 7.73
C LYS A 194 12.47 15.54 6.23
N ASP A 195 13.75 15.53 5.84
CA ASP A 195 14.14 15.52 4.42
C ASP A 195 13.60 14.27 3.69
N ALA A 196 13.68 13.11 4.35
CA ALA A 196 13.13 11.87 3.80
C ALA A 196 11.60 11.93 3.64
N ILE A 197 10.88 12.51 4.59
CA ILE A 197 9.43 12.70 4.52
C ILE A 197 9.05 13.69 3.41
N ASP A 198 9.77 14.79 3.27
CA ASP A 198 9.51 15.78 2.23
C ASP A 198 9.73 15.18 0.83
N VAL A 199 10.77 14.36 0.64
CA VAL A 199 10.99 13.60 -0.60
C VAL A 199 9.89 12.56 -0.83
N ALA A 200 9.47 11.83 0.21
CA ALA A 200 8.38 10.86 0.10
C ALA A 200 7.06 11.50 -0.35
N ARG A 201 6.73 12.70 0.16
CA ARG A 201 5.56 13.49 -0.28
C ARG A 201 5.70 13.91 -1.73
N ALA A 202 6.87 14.45 -2.11
CA ALA A 202 7.14 14.85 -3.48
C ALA A 202 7.00 13.69 -4.47
N VAL A 203 7.43 12.47 -4.09
CA VAL A 203 7.23 11.26 -4.91
C VAL A 203 5.74 10.97 -5.07
N MET A 204 4.94 11.05 -3.98
CA MET A 204 3.49 10.81 -4.05
C MET A 204 2.76 11.82 -4.93
N ASP A 205 3.25 13.04 -5.06
CA ASP A 205 2.69 14.04 -5.96
C ASP A 205 3.18 13.81 -7.41
N ALA A 206 4.46 13.52 -7.58
CA ALA A 206 5.09 13.33 -8.87
C ALA A 206 4.57 12.11 -9.64
N ILE A 207 4.26 11.00 -8.93
CA ILE A 207 3.85 9.75 -9.58
C ILE A 207 2.55 9.89 -10.39
N PHE A 208 1.70 10.84 -10.01
CA PHE A 208 0.43 11.14 -10.69
C PHE A 208 0.54 12.26 -11.73
N SER A 209 1.73 12.85 -11.91
CA SER A 209 1.94 13.91 -12.90
C SER A 209 2.60 13.35 -14.16
N PRO A 210 1.96 13.44 -15.33
CA PRO A 210 2.57 13.01 -16.59
C PRO A 210 3.77 13.86 -17.00
N GLU A 211 3.93 15.07 -16.42
CA GLU A 211 5.08 15.95 -16.67
C GLU A 211 6.39 15.36 -16.14
N HIS A 212 6.31 14.45 -15.19
CA HIS A 212 7.47 13.75 -14.63
C HIS A 212 7.85 12.47 -15.41
N ARG A 213 7.13 12.16 -16.50
CA ARG A 213 7.51 11.08 -17.38
C ARG A 213 8.79 11.45 -18.09
N ALA A 214 9.88 10.71 -17.80
CA ALA A 214 11.15 10.96 -18.44
C ALA A 214 11.05 10.70 -19.96
N GLU A 215 11.57 11.61 -20.80
CA GLU A 215 11.69 11.39 -22.26
C GLU A 215 12.51 10.12 -22.59
N THR A 216 13.32 9.68 -21.64
CA THR A 216 14.18 8.48 -21.72
C THR A 216 13.60 7.30 -20.94
N ASP A 217 12.28 7.26 -20.71
CA ASP A 217 11.66 6.10 -20.06
C ASP A 217 11.82 4.85 -20.92
N ARG A 218 12.89 4.10 -20.62
CA ARG A 218 13.26 2.84 -21.28
C ARG A 218 12.67 1.62 -20.59
N ALA A 219 11.67 1.78 -19.75
CA ALA A 219 11.07 0.67 -19.00
C ALA A 219 10.55 -0.42 -19.94
N ALA A 220 9.99 -0.04 -21.09
CA ALA A 220 9.56 -0.98 -22.12
C ALA A 220 10.75 -1.73 -22.76
N ASP A 221 11.84 -1.02 -23.07
CA ASP A 221 13.05 -1.61 -23.64
C ASP A 221 13.74 -2.56 -22.67
N ILE A 222 13.81 -2.16 -21.38
CA ILE A 222 14.38 -2.99 -20.30
C ILE A 222 13.54 -4.26 -20.09
N ARG A 223 12.20 -4.14 -20.15
CA ARG A 223 11.28 -5.28 -20.06
C ARG A 223 11.50 -6.25 -21.20
N ALA A 224 11.53 -5.74 -22.45
CA ALA A 224 11.77 -6.55 -23.65
C ALA A 224 13.14 -7.25 -23.62
N ALA A 225 14.18 -6.55 -23.18
CA ALA A 225 15.52 -7.13 -23.03
C ALA A 225 15.53 -8.25 -21.97
N ARG A 226 14.83 -8.07 -20.85
CA ARG A 226 14.76 -9.05 -19.77
C ARG A 226 13.92 -10.27 -20.14
N GLU A 227 12.80 -10.09 -20.85
CA GLU A 227 12.02 -11.20 -21.39
C GLU A 227 12.84 -12.01 -22.41
N ALA A 228 13.61 -11.35 -23.27
CA ALA A 228 14.52 -12.01 -24.20
C ALA A 228 15.63 -12.81 -23.48
N GLU A 229 16.20 -12.25 -22.40
CA GLU A 229 17.21 -12.93 -21.59
C GLU A 229 16.63 -14.16 -20.88
N LEU A 230 15.45 -14.06 -20.28
CA LEU A 230 14.75 -15.20 -19.66
C LEU A 230 14.38 -16.28 -20.67
N THR A 231 13.94 -15.91 -21.85
CA THR A 231 13.64 -16.85 -22.94
C THR A 231 14.91 -17.57 -23.40
N ALA A 232 16.02 -16.84 -23.56
CA ALA A 232 17.29 -17.42 -23.92
C ALA A 232 17.84 -18.41 -22.86
N LEU A 233 17.66 -18.11 -21.57
CA LEU A 233 18.04 -19.00 -20.48
C LEU A 233 17.19 -20.29 -20.46
N THR A 234 15.90 -20.18 -20.79
CA THR A 234 15.00 -21.35 -20.87
C THR A 234 15.29 -22.21 -22.09
N GLU A 235 15.76 -21.63 -23.21
CA GLU A 235 16.15 -22.37 -24.39
C GLU A 235 17.49 -23.12 -24.22
N VAL A 236 18.40 -22.61 -23.36
CA VAL A 236 19.69 -23.27 -23.07
C VAL A 236 19.52 -24.50 -22.15
N GLU A 237 18.46 -24.58 -21.34
CA GLU A 237 18.19 -25.76 -20.50
C GLU A 237 17.59 -26.95 -21.28
N VAL A 238 17.31 -26.83 -22.56
CA VAL A 238 16.72 -27.89 -23.40
C VAL A 238 17.75 -28.56 -24.34
N GLU A 239 19.00 -28.12 -24.39
CA GLU A 239 20.04 -28.93 -24.99
C GLU A 239 20.40 -30.07 -24.03
N ASP A 240 19.78 -31.21 -24.31
CA ASP A 240 19.94 -32.52 -23.71
C ASP A 240 21.47 -32.88 -23.64
N GLU A 241 22.14 -32.57 -22.53
CA GLU A 241 23.44 -33.13 -22.23
C GLU A 241 23.20 -34.65 -22.09
N ALA A 242 23.53 -35.37 -23.16
CA ALA A 242 23.55 -36.83 -23.15
C ALA A 242 24.41 -37.29 -21.94
N VAL A 243 23.74 -37.71 -20.87
CA VAL A 243 24.38 -38.25 -19.68
C VAL A 243 25.21 -39.44 -20.15
N PRO A 244 26.55 -39.47 -20.00
CA PRO A 244 27.36 -40.60 -20.42
C PRO A 244 26.91 -41.81 -19.60
N ILE A 245 26.47 -42.87 -20.30
CA ILE A 245 26.08 -44.14 -19.69
C ILE A 245 27.35 -44.72 -19.07
N LEU A 246 27.46 -44.68 -17.76
CA LEU A 246 28.55 -45.30 -17.01
C LEU A 246 28.44 -46.82 -17.13
N ASP A 247 29.50 -47.46 -17.56
CA ASP A 247 29.63 -48.92 -17.57
C ASP A 247 29.37 -49.45 -16.16
N PRO A 248 28.41 -50.38 -15.96
CA PRO A 248 28.07 -50.92 -14.65
C PRO A 248 29.18 -51.78 -14.02
N ALA A 249 30.24 -52.07 -14.76
CA ALA A 249 31.40 -52.85 -14.26
C ALA A 249 32.73 -52.32 -14.81
N PRO A 250 33.16 -51.08 -14.46
CA PRO A 250 34.37 -50.47 -15.01
C PRO A 250 35.62 -51.24 -14.54
N SER A 251 36.55 -51.51 -15.50
CA SER A 251 37.84 -52.09 -15.17
C SER A 251 38.70 -51.11 -14.35
N ARG A 252 39.63 -51.61 -13.51
CA ARG A 252 40.55 -50.77 -12.71
C ARG A 252 41.29 -49.73 -13.54
N ARG A 253 41.50 -49.95 -14.83
CA ARG A 253 42.18 -49.04 -15.76
C ARG A 253 41.25 -47.92 -16.22
N ALA A 254 39.95 -48.19 -16.42
CA ALA A 254 38.93 -47.22 -16.79
C ALA A 254 38.67 -46.20 -15.66
N VAL A 255 38.75 -46.64 -14.39
CA VAL A 255 38.59 -45.74 -13.22
C VAL A 255 39.73 -44.72 -13.13
N ILE A 256 40.97 -45.13 -13.49
CA ILE A 256 42.15 -44.23 -13.44
C ILE A 256 42.18 -43.23 -14.60
N SER A 257 41.59 -43.58 -15.73
CA SER A 257 41.55 -42.71 -16.94
C SER A 257 40.26 -41.86 -17.08
N GLY A 258 39.43 -41.77 -16.03
CA GLY A 258 38.21 -40.98 -16.05
C GLY A 258 37.09 -41.53 -16.91
N GLY A 259 37.11 -42.84 -17.26
CA GLY A 259 35.97 -43.49 -17.91
C GLY A 259 35.80 -43.25 -19.40
N VAL A 260 36.73 -42.57 -20.06
CA VAL A 260 36.68 -42.34 -21.51
C VAL A 260 37.20 -43.62 -22.23
N ALA A 261 36.32 -44.35 -22.88
CA ALA A 261 36.67 -45.47 -23.77
C ALA A 261 37.38 -44.92 -25.01
N ALA A 262 38.60 -45.43 -25.32
CA ALA A 262 39.24 -45.14 -26.57
C ALA A 262 38.52 -45.86 -27.74
N PRO A 263 38.37 -45.27 -28.92
CA PRO A 263 37.74 -45.95 -30.03
C PRO A 263 38.63 -47.10 -30.49
N ASP A 264 38.09 -48.32 -30.60
CA ASP A 264 38.74 -49.49 -31.13
C ASP A 264 39.19 -49.23 -32.57
N GLY A 265 40.52 -49.26 -32.79
CA GLY A 265 41.12 -49.15 -34.11
C GLY A 265 40.89 -50.48 -34.89
N ALA A 266 40.31 -50.33 -36.08
CA ALA A 266 40.21 -51.39 -37.05
C ALA A 266 41.61 -51.83 -37.53
N ALA A 267 41.87 -53.13 -37.53
CA ALA A 267 42.83 -53.81 -38.38
C ALA A 267 42.12 -54.95 -39.07
#